data_bfa0a3b4c31c2c9c97cc1536accb82fe
#
_entry.id   bfa0a3b4c31c2c9c97cc1536accb82fe
#
_cell.length_a   1.000
_cell.length_b   1.000
_cell.length_c   1.000
_cell.angle_alpha   90.00
_cell.angle_beta   90.00
_cell.angle_gamma   90.00
#
_symmetry.space_group_name_H-M   'P 1'
#
loop_
_entity.id
_entity.type
_entity.pdbx_description
1 polymer ?
#
loop_
_entity_poly.entity_id
_entity_poly.type
_entity_poly.pdbx_seq_one_letter_code
_entity_poly.pdbx_strand_id
1 'polypeptide(L)'
;GDWIGSAGVWHLPKGAFIGHPARLRWSNMPNAPVKLTTEQLYAKFDPQQEKNAQGRYIKPENVVNAKYSTLLDVKREFPETKLPAVWLPHGILGISNSEIVTIPQNTFGPFAGQLLVGDQGQSKIMRVFMEKVNGEYQGAAWDFRSGFQAGVLRLSWAKDGSLFVGETDRGWGSAGDESMGLQRLVWN
;
A
#
# COMPACT_ATOMS: atom_id res chain seq x y z
N GLY A 1 5.29 2.26 -0.78
CA GLY A 1 6.19 3.16 -0.08
C GLY A 1 5.59 4.53 0.09
N ASP A 2 5.91 5.14 1.17
CA ASP A 2 5.34 6.39 1.67
C ASP A 2 6.35 7.56 1.65
N TRP A 3 7.22 7.63 0.63
CA TRP A 3 8.20 8.71 0.48
C TRP A 3 7.58 10.01 -0.02
N ILE A 4 6.61 9.93 -0.93
CA ILE A 4 5.92 11.09 -1.51
C ILE A 4 4.41 11.03 -1.24
N GLY A 5 3.92 9.98 -0.65
CA GLY A 5 2.53 9.81 -0.31
C GLY A 5 2.27 8.55 0.48
N SER A 6 1.07 8.45 1.00
CA SER A 6 0.59 7.30 1.73
C SER A 6 0.55 6.04 0.86
N ALA A 7 0.55 4.89 1.50
CA ALA A 7 0.21 3.64 0.84
C ALA A 7 -1.25 3.64 0.35
N GLY A 8 -1.58 2.72 -0.54
CA GLY A 8 -2.93 2.61 -1.09
C GLY A 8 -3.10 1.41 -1.99
N VAL A 9 -4.29 1.27 -2.52
CA VAL A 9 -4.61 0.31 -3.57
C VAL A 9 -4.81 1.06 -4.88
N TRP A 10 -4.07 0.67 -5.92
CA TRP A 10 -4.09 1.32 -7.24
C TRP A 10 -4.61 0.38 -8.31
N HIS A 11 -5.37 0.91 -9.21
CA HIS A 11 -5.52 0.36 -10.55
C HIS A 11 -4.45 1.00 -11.46
N LEU A 12 -3.49 0.21 -11.92
CA LEU A 12 -2.30 0.71 -12.61
C LEU A 12 -2.40 0.55 -14.13
N PRO A 13 -2.71 1.61 -14.88
CA PRO A 13 -2.54 1.60 -16.33
C PRO A 13 -1.05 1.66 -16.69
N LYS A 14 -0.73 1.23 -17.92
CA LYS A 14 0.62 1.36 -18.47
C LYS A 14 1.07 2.83 -18.46
N GLY A 15 2.27 3.09 -17.98
CA GLY A 15 2.83 4.44 -17.91
C GLY A 15 2.49 5.23 -16.66
N ALA A 16 1.74 4.68 -15.72
CA ALA A 16 1.42 5.37 -14.48
C ALA A 16 2.62 5.43 -13.52
N PHE A 17 2.83 6.61 -12.95
CA PHE A 17 3.73 6.83 -11.82
C PHE A 17 2.91 6.89 -10.51
N ILE A 18 3.36 6.21 -9.46
CA ILE A 18 2.65 6.09 -8.18
C ILE A 18 3.42 6.69 -6.99
N GLY A 19 4.35 7.58 -7.26
CA GLY A 19 5.01 8.41 -6.25
C GLY A 19 6.35 7.92 -5.74
N HIS A 20 6.75 6.65 -5.88
CA HIS A 20 8.03 6.19 -5.34
C HIS A 20 9.20 6.47 -6.30
N PRO A 21 10.18 7.32 -5.93
CA PRO A 21 11.25 7.79 -6.83
C PRO A 21 12.10 6.66 -7.44
N ALA A 22 12.31 5.57 -6.72
CA ALA A 22 13.11 4.44 -7.23
C ALA A 22 12.57 3.83 -8.53
N ARG A 23 11.29 4.05 -8.86
CA ARG A 23 10.70 3.60 -10.12
C ARG A 23 11.20 4.39 -11.32
N LEU A 24 11.73 5.60 -11.10
CA LEU A 24 12.15 6.51 -12.16
C LEU A 24 13.58 6.25 -12.67
N ARG A 25 14.35 5.43 -12.00
CA ARG A 25 15.75 5.13 -12.38
C ARG A 25 15.92 4.58 -13.80
N TRP A 26 14.85 4.06 -14.39
CA TRP A 26 14.85 3.53 -15.77
C TRP A 26 14.04 4.36 -16.76
N SER A 27 13.56 5.54 -16.36
CA SER A 27 12.74 6.42 -17.21
C SER A 27 13.46 6.86 -18.49
N ASN A 28 14.80 6.88 -18.50
CA ASN A 28 15.62 7.22 -19.65
C ASN A 28 15.74 6.09 -20.68
N MET A 29 15.28 4.88 -20.36
CA MET A 29 15.32 3.79 -21.33
C MET A 29 14.37 4.04 -22.51
N PRO A 30 14.73 3.64 -23.76
CA PRO A 30 13.90 3.92 -24.94
C PRO A 30 12.44 3.48 -24.80
N ASN A 31 12.22 2.32 -24.20
CA ASN A 31 10.90 1.70 -24.02
C ASN A 31 10.27 1.97 -22.64
N ALA A 32 10.82 2.88 -21.84
CA ALA A 32 10.26 3.21 -20.53
C ALA A 32 8.84 3.77 -20.70
N PRO A 33 7.84 3.18 -20.05
CA PRO A 33 6.46 3.66 -20.12
C PRO A 33 6.26 4.98 -19.38
N VAL A 34 7.08 5.25 -18.36
CA VAL A 34 7.13 6.52 -17.61
C VAL A 34 8.34 7.30 -18.08
N LYS A 35 8.15 8.55 -18.49
CA LYS A 35 9.23 9.42 -18.99
C LYS A 35 9.68 10.47 -17.96
N LEU A 36 8.95 10.64 -16.88
CA LEU A 36 9.38 11.46 -15.74
C LEU A 36 10.72 10.94 -15.21
N THR A 37 11.70 11.82 -15.04
CA THR A 37 13.01 11.46 -14.47
C THR A 37 13.08 11.77 -12.97
N THR A 38 14.04 11.16 -12.29
CA THR A 38 14.28 11.44 -10.87
C THR A 38 14.68 12.90 -10.65
N GLU A 39 15.47 13.47 -11.56
CA GLU A 39 15.92 14.85 -11.51
C GLU A 39 14.75 15.83 -11.64
N GLN A 40 13.84 15.57 -12.56
CA GLN A 40 12.62 16.38 -12.74
C GLN A 40 11.73 16.33 -11.49
N LEU A 41 11.54 15.15 -10.92
CA LEU A 41 10.77 14.97 -9.69
C LEU A 41 11.42 15.72 -8.53
N TYR A 42 12.73 15.53 -8.31
CA TYR A 42 13.45 16.11 -7.18
C TYR A 42 13.63 17.61 -7.28
N ALA A 43 13.63 18.16 -8.48
CA ALA A 43 13.60 19.63 -8.65
C ALA A 43 12.36 20.28 -8.03
N LYS A 44 11.28 19.53 -7.82
CA LYS A 44 10.02 20.01 -7.25
C LYS A 44 9.69 19.38 -5.90
N PHE A 45 9.97 18.10 -5.72
CA PHE A 45 9.54 17.29 -4.58
C PHE A 45 10.69 16.37 -4.12
N ASP A 46 11.79 16.96 -3.62
CA ASP A 46 12.92 16.16 -3.14
C ASP A 46 12.62 15.62 -1.73
N PRO A 47 12.45 14.29 -1.57
CA PRO A 47 12.23 13.69 -0.26
C PRO A 47 13.49 13.65 0.61
N GLN A 48 14.63 14.13 0.12
CA GLN A 48 15.91 14.10 0.80
C GLN A 48 16.42 15.51 1.18
N GLN A 49 15.57 16.52 1.15
CA GLN A 49 15.96 17.89 1.47
C GLN A 49 16.29 18.09 2.95
N GLU A 50 15.58 17.42 3.83
CA GLU A 50 15.70 17.63 5.26
C GLU A 50 16.31 16.43 5.98
N LYS A 51 17.13 16.71 6.99
CA LYS A 51 17.72 15.70 7.88
C LYS A 51 17.37 16.03 9.32
N ASN A 52 17.13 14.99 10.13
CA ASN A 52 17.02 15.13 11.58
C ASN A 52 18.39 15.33 12.24
N ALA A 53 18.39 15.53 13.56
CA ALA A 53 19.63 15.72 14.35
C ALA A 53 20.62 14.52 14.25
N GLN A 54 20.15 13.33 13.87
CA GLN A 54 20.95 12.14 13.68
C GLN A 54 21.44 11.97 12.24
N GLY A 55 21.22 12.97 11.36
CA GLY A 55 21.64 12.96 9.95
C GLY A 55 20.80 12.06 9.03
N ARG A 56 19.66 11.55 9.48
CA ARG A 56 18.74 10.74 8.66
C ARG A 56 17.77 11.65 7.93
N TYR A 57 17.48 11.31 6.67
CA TYR A 57 16.49 12.04 5.89
C TYR A 57 15.10 11.93 6.53
N ILE A 58 14.44 13.08 6.64
CA ILE A 58 13.04 13.17 7.07
C ILE A 58 12.16 13.06 5.82
N LYS A 59 11.13 12.25 5.89
CA LYS A 59 10.13 12.17 4.83
C LYS A 59 9.42 13.52 4.69
N PRO A 60 9.20 14.02 3.46
CA PRO A 60 8.60 15.34 3.23
C PRO A 60 7.12 15.38 3.68
N GLU A 61 6.54 14.22 3.87
CA GLU A 61 5.15 14.06 4.30
C GLU A 61 5.07 13.15 5.51
N ASN A 62 4.36 13.61 6.53
CA ASN A 62 3.87 12.76 7.59
C ASN A 62 2.39 12.46 7.34
N VAL A 63 2.11 11.28 6.83
CA VAL A 63 0.75 10.89 6.44
C VAL A 63 -0.24 10.81 7.60
N VAL A 64 0.23 10.65 8.83
CA VAL A 64 -0.64 10.64 10.02
C VAL A 64 -1.12 12.04 10.39
N ASN A 65 -0.26 13.03 10.22
CA ASN A 65 -0.52 14.41 10.64
C ASN A 65 -0.65 15.39 9.47
N ALA A 66 -0.43 14.93 8.24
CA ALA A 66 -0.53 15.76 7.07
C ALA A 66 -1.98 16.19 6.82
N LYS A 67 -2.16 17.43 6.39
CA LYS A 67 -3.47 17.94 5.99
C LYS A 67 -3.98 17.27 4.70
N TYR A 68 -3.05 16.86 3.85
CA TYR A 68 -3.30 16.15 2.60
C TYR A 68 -2.00 15.45 2.16
N SER A 69 -2.09 14.54 1.19
CA SER A 69 -0.92 13.85 0.65
C SER A 69 -0.17 14.69 -0.36
N THR A 70 1.16 14.78 -0.22
CA THR A 70 2.07 15.38 -1.21
C THR A 70 1.88 14.78 -2.62
N LEU A 71 1.39 13.54 -2.72
CA LEU A 71 1.10 12.92 -4.02
C LEU A 71 0.04 13.69 -4.83
N LEU A 72 -0.82 14.47 -4.18
CA LEU A 72 -1.77 15.36 -4.85
C LEU A 72 -1.04 16.50 -5.57
N ASP A 73 -0.01 17.06 -4.95
CA ASP A 73 0.83 18.09 -5.56
C ASP A 73 1.65 17.52 -6.71
N VAL A 74 2.23 16.33 -6.51
CA VAL A 74 2.95 15.61 -7.57
C VAL A 74 2.04 15.34 -8.77
N LYS A 75 0.77 14.99 -8.55
CA LYS A 75 -0.21 14.77 -9.61
C LYS A 75 -0.51 16.05 -10.39
N ARG A 76 -0.54 17.22 -9.71
CA ARG A 76 -0.75 18.50 -10.39
C ARG A 76 0.43 18.89 -11.30
N GLU A 77 1.66 18.64 -10.84
CA GLU A 77 2.88 18.96 -11.61
C GLU A 77 3.18 17.88 -12.69
N PHE A 78 2.88 16.62 -12.41
CA PHE A 78 3.18 15.48 -13.27
C PHE A 78 1.91 14.65 -13.54
N PRO A 79 1.20 14.94 -14.64
CA PRO A 79 -0.10 14.34 -14.95
C PRO A 79 -0.10 12.80 -15.08
N GLU A 80 1.04 12.18 -15.40
CA GLU A 80 1.22 10.74 -15.41
C GLU A 80 1.13 10.08 -14.03
N THR A 81 1.17 10.88 -12.96
CA THR A 81 1.00 10.39 -11.58
C THR A 81 -0.41 9.86 -11.39
N LYS A 82 -0.52 8.62 -10.95
CA LYS A 82 -1.81 8.00 -10.62
C LYS A 82 -2.02 8.00 -9.11
N LEU A 83 -3.13 8.59 -8.70
CA LEU A 83 -3.56 8.52 -7.29
C LEU A 83 -4.13 7.13 -6.97
N PRO A 84 -4.07 6.69 -5.72
CA PRO A 84 -4.71 5.44 -5.32
C PRO A 84 -6.24 5.52 -5.49
N ALA A 85 -6.83 4.39 -5.85
CA ALA A 85 -8.29 4.22 -5.81
C ALA A 85 -8.80 4.23 -4.36
N VAL A 86 -7.98 3.68 -3.45
CA VAL A 86 -8.24 3.66 -2.01
C VAL A 86 -6.96 4.00 -1.26
N TRP A 87 -6.99 5.03 -0.44
CA TRP A 87 -5.89 5.40 0.44
C TRP A 87 -5.80 4.47 1.64
N LEU A 88 -4.58 4.06 2.00
CA LEU A 88 -4.25 3.34 3.23
C LEU A 88 -3.30 4.20 4.07
N PRO A 89 -3.81 5.11 4.88
CA PRO A 89 -2.98 6.05 5.63
C PRO A 89 -2.02 5.34 6.56
N HIS A 90 -0.74 5.78 6.51
CA HIS A 90 0.34 5.19 7.29
C HIS A 90 0.06 5.25 8.80
N GLY A 91 0.27 4.14 9.48
CA GLY A 91 0.01 4.01 10.92
C GLY A 91 -1.48 3.87 11.31
N ILE A 92 -2.40 4.13 10.38
CA ILE A 92 -3.85 3.98 10.60
C ILE A 92 -4.34 2.70 9.92
N LEU A 93 -4.23 2.61 8.60
CA LEU A 93 -4.67 1.46 7.81
C LEU A 93 -3.50 0.65 7.21
N GLY A 94 -2.30 0.84 7.68
CA GLY A 94 -1.15 0.05 7.31
C GLY A 94 0.16 0.80 7.51
N ILE A 95 1.24 0.04 7.63
CA ILE A 95 2.62 0.54 7.67
C ILE A 95 3.39 -0.09 6.52
N SER A 96 3.22 -1.41 6.34
CA SER A 96 3.89 -2.19 5.31
C SER A 96 2.89 -3.14 4.66
N ASN A 97 2.04 -2.57 3.82
CA ASN A 97 1.05 -3.35 3.11
C ASN A 97 1.72 -4.43 2.23
N SER A 98 1.19 -5.63 2.30
CA SER A 98 1.75 -6.82 1.70
C SER A 98 0.86 -7.38 0.58
N GLU A 99 0.44 -8.61 0.70
CA GLU A 99 -0.35 -9.27 -0.32
C GLU A 99 -1.80 -8.79 -0.36
N ILE A 100 -2.36 -8.83 -1.56
CA ILE A 100 -3.76 -8.53 -1.82
C ILE A 100 -4.44 -9.75 -2.46
N VAL A 101 -5.59 -10.14 -1.93
CA VAL A 101 -6.40 -11.24 -2.48
C VAL A 101 -7.86 -10.84 -2.60
N THR A 102 -8.53 -11.37 -3.63
CA THR A 102 -9.99 -11.21 -3.77
C THR A 102 -10.70 -12.28 -2.95
N ILE A 103 -11.75 -11.91 -2.23
CA ILE A 103 -12.61 -12.85 -1.51
C ILE A 103 -13.43 -13.63 -2.54
N PRO A 104 -13.31 -14.98 -2.56
CA PRO A 104 -14.06 -15.81 -3.50
C PRO A 104 -15.57 -15.76 -3.24
N GLN A 105 -16.36 -16.17 -4.24
CA GLN A 105 -17.81 -16.29 -4.10
C GLN A 105 -18.16 -17.39 -3.08
N ASN A 106 -19.20 -17.12 -2.27
CA ASN A 106 -19.79 -18.08 -1.33
C ASN A 106 -18.85 -18.63 -0.26
N THR A 107 -17.80 -17.88 0.12
CA THR A 107 -16.81 -18.38 1.08
C THR A 107 -16.73 -17.59 2.37
N PHE A 108 -16.66 -16.28 2.32
CA PHE A 108 -16.25 -15.44 3.47
C PHE A 108 -17.30 -14.37 3.77
N GLY A 109 -18.47 -14.81 4.22
CA GLY A 109 -19.59 -13.94 4.57
C GLY A 109 -20.11 -13.13 3.38
N PRO A 110 -20.64 -11.91 3.62
CA PRO A 110 -21.24 -11.07 2.59
C PRO A 110 -20.21 -10.27 1.76
N PHE A 111 -18.92 -10.60 1.83
CA PHE A 111 -17.85 -9.77 1.28
C PHE A 111 -17.28 -10.27 -0.04
N ALA A 112 -17.94 -11.23 -0.69
CA ALA A 112 -17.50 -11.77 -1.98
C ALA A 112 -17.18 -10.68 -3.00
N GLY A 113 -16.07 -10.86 -3.72
CA GLY A 113 -15.57 -9.89 -4.70
C GLY A 113 -14.82 -8.69 -4.13
N GLN A 114 -14.86 -8.46 -2.82
CA GLN A 114 -14.03 -7.45 -2.17
C GLN A 114 -12.61 -7.95 -1.97
N LEU A 115 -11.70 -7.06 -1.59
CA LEU A 115 -10.29 -7.38 -1.42
C LEU A 115 -9.93 -7.48 0.07
N LEU A 116 -9.00 -8.39 0.37
CA LEU A 116 -8.26 -8.38 1.63
C LEU A 116 -6.82 -7.97 1.35
N VAL A 117 -6.30 -7.06 2.17
CA VAL A 117 -4.94 -6.55 2.09
C VAL A 117 -4.24 -6.82 3.41
N GLY A 118 -3.15 -7.58 3.37
CA GLY A 118 -2.31 -7.81 4.54
C GLY A 118 -1.44 -6.60 4.88
N ASP A 119 -1.11 -6.46 6.14
CA ASP A 119 -0.11 -5.50 6.60
C ASP A 119 0.90 -6.15 7.55
N GLN A 120 2.16 -6.09 7.15
CA GLN A 120 3.25 -6.68 7.92
C GLN A 120 3.54 -5.86 9.18
N GLY A 121 3.52 -4.52 9.09
CA GLY A 121 3.91 -3.68 10.23
C GLY A 121 2.92 -3.69 11.40
N GLN A 122 1.62 -3.75 11.13
CA GLN A 122 0.57 -3.72 12.15
C GLN A 122 -0.04 -5.10 12.44
N SER A 123 0.49 -6.18 11.85
CA SER A 123 -0.01 -7.55 12.05
C SER A 123 -1.52 -7.66 11.89
N LYS A 124 -2.03 -7.13 10.75
CA LYS A 124 -3.47 -7.09 10.49
C LYS A 124 -3.83 -7.29 9.02
N ILE A 125 -5.10 -7.47 8.78
CA ILE A 125 -5.70 -7.52 7.45
C ILE A 125 -6.74 -6.40 7.37
N MET A 126 -6.69 -5.61 6.29
CA MET A 126 -7.72 -4.66 5.93
C MET A 126 -8.65 -5.28 4.89
N ARG A 127 -9.91 -4.90 4.91
CA ARG A 127 -10.89 -5.17 3.86
C ARG A 127 -11.07 -3.93 3.00
N VAL A 128 -11.07 -4.11 1.70
CA VAL A 128 -11.19 -3.02 0.73
C VAL A 128 -12.35 -3.33 -0.22
N PHE A 129 -13.27 -2.40 -0.28
CA PHE A 129 -14.33 -2.35 -1.32
C PHE A 129 -13.85 -1.42 -2.43
N MET A 130 -14.06 -1.84 -3.68
CA MET A 130 -13.78 -1.02 -4.86
C MET A 130 -14.95 -1.07 -5.84
N GLU A 131 -15.22 0.08 -6.44
CA GLU A 131 -16.16 0.22 -7.53
C GLU A 131 -15.57 1.05 -8.67
N LYS A 132 -16.17 0.95 -9.85
CA LYS A 132 -15.77 1.75 -11.01
C LYS A 132 -16.84 2.80 -11.30
N VAL A 133 -16.44 4.08 -11.22
CA VAL A 133 -17.33 5.22 -11.48
C VAL A 133 -16.71 6.06 -12.58
N ASN A 134 -17.45 6.31 -13.64
CA ASN A 134 -17.01 7.10 -14.80
C ASN A 134 -15.65 6.65 -15.38
N GLY A 135 -15.36 5.35 -15.35
CA GLY A 135 -14.11 4.80 -15.87
C GLY A 135 -12.95 4.73 -14.89
N GLU A 136 -13.04 5.37 -13.73
CA GLU A 136 -12.02 5.35 -12.67
C GLU A 136 -12.45 4.45 -11.50
N TYR A 137 -11.46 3.84 -10.83
CA TYR A 137 -11.71 3.08 -9.61
C TYR A 137 -11.64 3.98 -8.39
N GLN A 138 -12.59 3.78 -7.49
CA GLN A 138 -12.66 4.38 -6.16
C GLN A 138 -13.15 3.35 -5.15
N GLY A 139 -13.06 3.66 -3.85
CA GLY A 139 -13.56 2.74 -2.84
C GLY A 139 -13.25 3.19 -1.43
N ALA A 140 -13.36 2.25 -0.50
CA ALA A 140 -13.10 2.46 0.91
C ALA A 140 -12.38 1.25 1.53
N ALA A 141 -11.67 1.49 2.63
CA ALA A 141 -10.96 0.46 3.38
C ALA A 141 -11.31 0.53 4.86
N TRP A 142 -11.31 -0.62 5.50
CA TRP A 142 -11.56 -0.78 6.93
C TRP A 142 -10.60 -1.81 7.54
N ASP A 143 -10.31 -1.69 8.81
CA ASP A 143 -9.75 -2.79 9.57
C ASP A 143 -10.71 -3.98 9.53
N PHE A 144 -10.17 -5.16 9.26
CA PHE A 144 -10.96 -6.39 9.15
C PHE A 144 -10.59 -7.40 10.24
N ARG A 145 -9.31 -7.67 10.38
CA ARG A 145 -8.80 -8.57 11.42
C ARG A 145 -7.42 -8.11 11.87
N SER A 146 -7.22 -8.04 13.18
CA SER A 146 -5.94 -7.71 13.84
C SER A 146 -5.58 -8.77 14.87
N GLY A 147 -4.40 -8.64 15.47
CA GLY A 147 -3.90 -9.55 16.52
C GLY A 147 -3.31 -10.84 15.95
N PHE A 148 -2.70 -10.77 14.78
CA PHE A 148 -1.88 -11.86 14.24
C PHE A 148 -0.57 -11.96 15.03
N GLN A 149 0.00 -13.19 15.11
CA GLN A 149 1.21 -13.48 15.88
C GLN A 149 2.43 -12.68 15.38
N ALA A 150 2.53 -12.52 14.06
CA ALA A 150 3.56 -11.72 13.42
C ALA A 150 2.98 -10.89 12.29
N GLY A 151 3.82 -10.20 11.53
CA GLY A 151 3.39 -9.35 10.43
C GLY A 151 2.78 -10.14 9.28
N VAL A 152 1.59 -9.78 8.86
CA VAL A 152 0.88 -10.46 7.76
C VAL A 152 1.61 -10.19 6.45
N LEU A 153 2.11 -11.25 5.80
CA LEU A 153 2.89 -11.16 4.57
C LEU A 153 2.22 -11.87 3.38
N ARG A 154 1.62 -13.04 3.61
CA ARG A 154 0.99 -13.87 2.56
C ARG A 154 -0.43 -14.24 2.93
N LEU A 155 -1.29 -14.24 1.93
CA LEU A 155 -2.69 -14.63 2.04
C LEU A 155 -3.00 -15.68 0.98
N SER A 156 -3.61 -16.80 1.35
CA SER A 156 -3.94 -17.87 0.41
C SER A 156 -5.25 -18.55 0.77
N TRP A 157 -6.17 -18.60 -0.19
CA TRP A 157 -7.44 -19.31 -0.01
C TRP A 157 -7.26 -20.83 -0.09
N ALA A 158 -7.83 -21.52 0.87
CA ALA A 158 -7.97 -22.97 0.83
C ALA A 158 -9.23 -23.40 0.06
N LYS A 159 -9.28 -24.66 -0.33
CA LYS A 159 -10.43 -25.23 -1.06
C LYS A 159 -11.74 -25.21 -0.26
N ASP A 160 -11.64 -25.22 1.05
CA ASP A 160 -12.80 -25.16 1.96
C ASP A 160 -13.28 -23.74 2.26
N GLY A 161 -12.71 -22.73 1.59
CA GLY A 161 -13.08 -21.32 1.77
C GLY A 161 -12.42 -20.64 2.96
N SER A 162 -11.56 -21.34 3.73
CA SER A 162 -10.75 -20.67 4.75
C SER A 162 -9.57 -19.92 4.16
N LEU A 163 -9.06 -18.92 4.88
CA LEU A 163 -7.91 -18.12 4.49
C LEU A 163 -6.70 -18.48 5.34
N PHE A 164 -5.64 -18.97 4.71
CA PHE A 164 -4.34 -19.10 5.36
C PHE A 164 -3.57 -17.79 5.32
N VAL A 165 -2.99 -17.44 6.46
CA VAL A 165 -2.22 -16.21 6.69
C VAL A 165 -0.80 -16.61 7.06
N GLY A 166 0.14 -16.32 6.17
CA GLY A 166 1.57 -16.48 6.40
C GLY A 166 2.16 -15.19 6.95
N GLU A 167 2.92 -15.31 8.04
CA GLU A 167 3.32 -14.19 8.87
C GLU A 167 4.83 -14.14 9.07
N THR A 168 5.38 -12.94 9.20
CA THR A 168 6.80 -12.71 9.50
C THR A 168 7.05 -11.29 10.02
N ASP A 169 8.04 -11.13 10.89
CA ASP A 169 8.64 -9.85 11.24
C ASP A 169 9.99 -9.62 10.54
N ARG A 170 10.36 -10.50 9.61
CA ARG A 170 11.63 -10.40 8.89
C ARG A 170 11.71 -9.16 8.03
N GLY A 171 12.74 -8.35 8.26
CA GLY A 171 13.00 -7.08 7.57
C GLY A 171 12.83 -5.87 8.48
N TRP A 172 11.78 -5.81 9.24
CA TRP A 172 11.53 -4.89 10.36
C TRP A 172 10.45 -5.48 11.27
N GLY A 173 10.42 -5.04 12.51
CA GLY A 173 9.47 -5.54 13.50
C GLY A 173 8.01 -5.33 13.08
N SER A 174 7.18 -6.21 13.58
CA SER A 174 5.71 -6.14 13.46
C SER A 174 5.07 -5.87 14.82
N ALA A 175 3.75 -5.67 14.85
CA ALA A 175 3.01 -5.51 16.10
C ALA A 175 2.74 -6.83 16.83
N GLY A 176 3.03 -7.97 16.20
CA GLY A 176 2.91 -9.29 16.81
C GLY A 176 4.10 -9.62 17.71
N ASP A 177 3.93 -10.62 18.59
CA ASP A 177 4.93 -11.02 19.58
C ASP A 177 5.88 -12.12 19.06
N GLU A 178 5.57 -12.71 17.90
CA GLU A 178 6.33 -13.81 17.31
C GLU A 178 7.08 -13.33 16.05
N SER A 179 8.15 -14.03 15.70
CA SER A 179 8.93 -13.71 14.51
C SER A 179 8.35 -14.28 13.20
N MET A 180 7.48 -15.28 13.30
CA MET A 180 6.78 -15.90 12.18
C MET A 180 5.52 -16.62 12.64
N GLY A 181 4.60 -16.86 11.71
CA GLY A 181 3.38 -17.60 12.01
C GLY A 181 2.71 -18.14 10.75
N LEU A 182 1.83 -19.12 10.99
CA LEU A 182 0.87 -19.56 10.00
C LEU A 182 -0.47 -19.73 10.70
N GLN A 183 -1.40 -18.86 10.42
CA GLN A 183 -2.74 -18.89 11.02
C GLN A 183 -3.80 -19.15 9.96
N ARG A 184 -4.95 -19.62 10.39
CA ARG A 184 -6.10 -19.92 9.53
C ARG A 184 -7.31 -19.13 10.01
N LEU A 185 -7.88 -18.34 9.13
CA LEU A 185 -9.14 -17.63 9.34
C LEU A 185 -10.30 -18.43 8.73
N VAL A 186 -11.36 -18.54 9.51
CA VAL A 186 -12.62 -19.17 9.09
C VAL A 186 -13.74 -18.17 9.32
N TRP A 187 -14.68 -18.09 8.40
CA TRP A 187 -15.91 -17.35 8.58
C TRP A 187 -16.97 -18.33 9.15
N ASN A 188 -17.51 -18.01 10.32
CA ASN A 188 -18.58 -18.76 10.99
C ASN A 188 -19.93 -18.09 10.81
#